data_dfc59e26d961aa30e7fb7c917423f832
#
_entry.id   dfc59e26d961aa30e7fb7c917423f832
#
_cell.length_a   1.000
_cell.length_b   1.000
_cell.length_c   1.000
_cell.angle_alpha   90.00
_cell.angle_beta   90.00
_cell.angle_gamma   90.00
#
_symmetry.space_group_name_H-M   'P 1'
#
loop_
_entity.id
_entity.type
_entity.pdbx_description
1 polymer ?
#
loop_
_entity_poly.entity_id
_entity_poly.type
_entity_poly.pdbx_seq_one_letter_code
_entity_poly.pdbx_strand_id
1 'polypeptide(L)'
;MRCGGVRRAGGRGALGVALLLSVPLLASGACAGEQRNVAAGASLPSAAILIDGDDRLSPADYARANGLSPSQMDGRFGATGVVRCGGAVGTGQLVEASNMLVTAAHVLVAPGGAPRGTGEECTFEIDAGGERQRVPILVERAVSGAREPYAMPAIHDWAVAPLLYPVRAVRPYALAPAMKVPGPVVLVAAARSGGVESHSLELCSARQVTAQGPEGLREVALDCDAEGGTSGSALLTPKGGLVGLYVGFRSAHPGTPGPFSMSHYNFALTVEGPLRHAIMSAARRSEPLTASR
;
A
#
# COMPACT_ATOMS: atom_id res chain seq x y z
N MET A 1 -35.97 28.06 -20.40
CA MET A 1 -37.29 28.07 -21.03
C MET A 1 -38.34 27.76 -19.96
N ARG A 2 -39.31 28.64 -19.81
CA ARG A 2 -40.43 28.57 -18.88
C ARG A 2 -41.53 27.66 -19.41
N CYS A 3 -42.27 26.97 -18.52
CA CYS A 3 -43.72 26.66 -18.62
C CYS A 3 -44.11 26.15 -17.25
N GLY A 4 -44.99 26.70 -16.48
CA GLY A 4 -46.26 27.36 -16.78
C GLY A 4 -47.32 26.51 -16.13
N GLY A 5 -47.83 26.93 -14.94
CA GLY A 5 -48.89 26.27 -14.23
C GLY A 5 -50.26 26.67 -14.75
N VAL A 6 -51.29 25.86 -14.49
CA VAL A 6 -52.71 26.23 -14.63
C VAL A 6 -53.53 25.71 -13.45
N ARG A 7 -54.45 26.55 -13.06
CA ARG A 7 -55.29 26.57 -11.84
C ARG A 7 -56.60 25.77 -11.98
N ARG A 8 -57.11 25.38 -10.84
CA ARG A 8 -58.48 25.16 -10.27
C ARG A 8 -59.72 25.56 -11.08
N ALA A 9 -60.74 24.72 -10.92
CA ALA A 9 -62.15 25.02 -10.58
C ALA A 9 -62.86 23.67 -10.44
N GLY A 10 -63.68 23.28 -9.47
CA GLY A 10 -64.78 23.98 -8.75
C GLY A 10 -66.09 23.42 -9.28
N GLY A 11 -66.86 22.56 -8.50
CA GLY A 11 -68.22 22.16 -8.88
C GLY A 11 -68.81 21.14 -7.89
N ARG A 12 -69.87 21.61 -7.21
CA ARG A 12 -70.74 20.91 -6.24
C ARG A 12 -71.75 20.04 -6.98
N GLY A 13 -72.27 18.99 -6.31
CA GLY A 13 -73.57 18.40 -6.67
C GLY A 13 -73.75 16.96 -6.22
N ALA A 14 -74.70 16.76 -5.50
CA ALA A 14 -75.31 15.86 -4.58
C ALA A 14 -75.89 14.52 -5.12
N LEU A 15 -76.25 13.69 -4.15
CA LEU A 15 -77.19 12.56 -4.09
C LEU A 15 -76.87 11.23 -4.75
N GLY A 16 -76.51 10.25 -3.97
CA GLY A 16 -77.31 9.11 -3.56
C GLY A 16 -77.58 8.02 -4.61
N VAL A 17 -77.03 6.85 -4.36
CA VAL A 17 -77.66 5.53 -4.46
C VAL A 17 -76.68 4.48 -3.98
N ALA A 18 -77.10 3.69 -2.99
CA ALA A 18 -76.30 2.53 -2.54
C ALA A 18 -76.43 1.41 -3.56
N LEU A 19 -75.27 0.93 -4.04
CA LEU A 19 -75.21 -0.33 -4.78
C LEU A 19 -74.10 -1.16 -4.16
N LEU A 20 -74.51 -2.26 -3.57
CA LEU A 20 -73.61 -3.32 -3.11
C LEU A 20 -72.90 -3.93 -4.31
N LEU A 21 -71.63 -3.70 -4.40
CA LEU A 21 -70.79 -4.42 -5.37
C LEU A 21 -69.62 -5.08 -4.61
N SER A 22 -69.66 -6.41 -4.72
CA SER A 22 -68.63 -7.34 -4.28
C SER A 22 -67.23 -6.94 -4.75
N VAL A 23 -66.34 -6.79 -3.75
CA VAL A 23 -64.93 -6.53 -4.00
C VAL A 23 -64.24 -7.87 -4.25
N PRO A 24 -63.58 -8.08 -5.40
CA PRO A 24 -62.67 -9.21 -5.55
C PRO A 24 -61.40 -8.91 -4.77
N LEU A 25 -61.00 -9.85 -3.91
CA LEU A 25 -59.67 -9.91 -3.31
C LEU A 25 -58.63 -9.96 -4.42
N LEU A 26 -57.97 -8.86 -4.67
CA LEU A 26 -56.70 -8.85 -5.42
C LEU A 26 -55.63 -9.33 -4.50
N ALA A 27 -55.15 -10.55 -4.75
CA ALA A 27 -53.95 -11.10 -4.17
C ALA A 27 -52.78 -10.17 -4.53
N SER A 28 -52.25 -9.47 -3.52
CA SER A 28 -51.01 -8.70 -3.61
C SER A 28 -49.87 -9.72 -3.79
N GLY A 29 -49.46 -9.91 -5.03
CA GLY A 29 -48.20 -10.59 -5.34
C GLY A 29 -47.04 -9.83 -4.69
N ALA A 30 -46.51 -10.36 -3.60
CA ALA A 30 -45.25 -9.94 -3.05
C ALA A 30 -44.16 -10.21 -4.10
N CYS A 31 -43.68 -9.17 -4.76
CA CYS A 31 -42.41 -9.27 -5.47
C CYS A 31 -41.33 -9.55 -4.43
N ALA A 32 -41.03 -10.84 -4.27
CA ALA A 32 -39.82 -11.25 -3.60
C ALA A 32 -38.64 -10.70 -4.43
N GLY A 33 -38.11 -9.58 -3.98
CA GLY A 33 -36.84 -9.06 -4.48
C GLY A 33 -35.79 -10.12 -4.21
N GLU A 34 -35.37 -10.78 -5.27
CA GLU A 34 -34.21 -11.67 -5.28
C GLU A 34 -33.00 -10.83 -4.83
N GLN A 35 -32.71 -10.88 -3.53
CA GLN A 35 -31.43 -10.42 -3.00
C GLN A 35 -30.38 -11.31 -3.65
N ARG A 36 -29.80 -10.82 -4.75
CA ARG A 36 -28.54 -11.36 -5.23
C ARG A 36 -27.54 -11.24 -4.11
N ASN A 37 -27.27 -12.36 -3.44
CA ASN A 37 -26.08 -12.52 -2.63
C ASN A 37 -24.89 -12.17 -3.54
N VAL A 38 -24.40 -10.94 -3.41
CA VAL A 38 -23.09 -10.59 -3.94
C VAL A 38 -22.12 -11.43 -3.14
N ALA A 39 -21.64 -12.49 -3.78
CA ALA A 39 -20.62 -13.35 -3.22
C ALA A 39 -19.47 -12.46 -2.77
N ALA A 40 -19.29 -12.35 -1.46
CA ALA A 40 -18.09 -11.78 -0.86
C ALA A 40 -16.95 -12.67 -1.32
N GLY A 41 -16.02 -12.11 -2.16
CA GLY A 41 -14.79 -12.81 -2.48
C GLY A 41 -14.29 -12.80 -3.91
N ALA A 42 -14.81 -12.00 -4.82
CA ALA A 42 -14.02 -11.67 -6.00
C ALA A 42 -13.05 -10.56 -5.62
N SER A 43 -11.82 -10.95 -5.23
CA SER A 43 -10.71 -9.99 -5.21
C SER A 43 -10.61 -9.44 -6.63
N LEU A 44 -10.84 -8.13 -6.79
CA LEU A 44 -10.55 -7.45 -8.06
C LEU A 44 -9.11 -7.83 -8.44
N PRO A 45 -8.85 -8.20 -9.70
CA PRO A 45 -7.49 -8.43 -10.13
C PRO A 45 -6.67 -7.19 -9.75
N SER A 46 -5.64 -7.40 -8.96
CA SER A 46 -4.77 -6.32 -8.52
C SER A 46 -4.14 -5.70 -9.76
N ALA A 47 -4.44 -4.44 -10.02
CA ALA A 47 -3.95 -3.76 -11.21
C ALA A 47 -2.43 -3.67 -11.15
N ALA A 48 -1.77 -4.19 -12.17
CA ALA A 48 -0.36 -3.92 -12.42
C ALA A 48 -0.24 -2.59 -13.16
N ILE A 49 0.76 -1.79 -12.82
CA ILE A 49 1.18 -0.60 -13.56
C ILE A 49 2.57 -0.84 -14.08
N LEU A 50 2.63 -1.15 -15.37
CA LEU A 50 3.86 -1.45 -16.10
C LEU A 50 4.18 -0.26 -17.02
N ILE A 51 5.39 0.25 -16.90
CA ILE A 51 5.87 1.42 -17.64
C ILE A 51 6.80 0.92 -18.74
N ASP A 52 6.39 1.13 -20.00
CA ASP A 52 7.12 0.69 -21.22
C ASP A 52 7.35 -0.83 -21.34
N GLY A 53 6.93 -1.63 -20.38
CA GLY A 53 7.10 -3.08 -20.33
C GLY A 53 7.12 -3.62 -18.92
N ASP A 54 7.68 -4.81 -18.68
CA ASP A 54 7.95 -5.38 -17.35
C ASP A 54 9.45 -5.60 -17.19
N ASP A 55 10.12 -4.66 -16.57
CA ASP A 55 11.58 -4.65 -16.39
C ASP A 55 12.03 -5.23 -15.03
N ARG A 56 11.10 -5.77 -14.25
CA ARG A 56 11.38 -6.39 -12.96
C ARG A 56 12.17 -7.69 -13.14
N LEU A 57 13.26 -7.80 -12.43
CA LEU A 57 14.12 -8.97 -12.43
C LEU A 57 14.00 -9.78 -11.14
N SER A 58 14.13 -11.09 -11.24
CA SER A 58 14.36 -11.93 -10.06
C SER A 58 15.69 -11.53 -9.38
N PRO A 59 15.88 -11.80 -8.07
CA PRO A 59 17.16 -11.52 -7.40
C PRO A 59 18.36 -12.15 -8.10
N ALA A 60 18.20 -13.36 -8.65
CA ALA A 60 19.27 -14.07 -9.37
C ALA A 60 19.59 -13.39 -10.72
N ASP A 61 18.56 -12.95 -11.44
CA ASP A 61 18.75 -12.27 -12.73
C ASP A 61 19.33 -10.86 -12.52
N TYR A 62 18.87 -10.15 -11.49
CA TYR A 62 19.41 -8.85 -11.13
C TYR A 62 20.90 -8.95 -10.72
N ALA A 63 21.24 -9.96 -9.90
CA ALA A 63 22.62 -10.23 -9.52
C ALA A 63 23.50 -10.49 -10.75
N ARG A 64 23.02 -11.34 -11.67
CA ARG A 64 23.74 -11.69 -12.91
C ARG A 64 23.93 -10.45 -13.80
N ALA A 65 22.88 -9.67 -14.02
CA ALA A 65 22.93 -8.47 -14.85
C ALA A 65 23.87 -7.39 -14.30
N ASN A 66 24.05 -7.34 -12.97
CA ASN A 66 24.89 -6.34 -12.30
C ASN A 66 26.22 -6.86 -11.78
N GLY A 67 26.58 -8.12 -12.06
CA GLY A 67 27.85 -8.74 -11.62
C GLY A 67 27.99 -8.83 -10.09
N LEU A 68 26.88 -9.04 -9.37
CA LEU A 68 26.85 -9.07 -7.91
C LEU A 68 26.95 -10.50 -7.39
N SER A 69 27.79 -10.71 -6.36
CA SER A 69 27.83 -11.97 -5.63
C SER A 69 26.59 -12.11 -4.70
N PRO A 70 26.25 -13.34 -4.25
CA PRO A 70 25.18 -13.55 -3.29
C PRO A 70 25.33 -12.69 -2.03
N SER A 71 26.53 -12.61 -1.46
CA SER A 71 26.78 -11.78 -0.27
C SER A 71 26.60 -10.27 -0.52
N GLN A 72 26.87 -9.81 -1.73
CA GLN A 72 26.61 -8.42 -2.12
C GLN A 72 25.10 -8.18 -2.31
N MET A 73 24.36 -9.15 -2.83
CA MET A 73 22.90 -9.10 -2.92
C MET A 73 22.28 -9.01 -1.52
N ASP A 74 22.62 -9.94 -0.62
CA ASP A 74 22.14 -9.97 0.75
C ASP A 74 22.48 -8.67 1.49
N GLY A 75 23.71 -8.20 1.36
CA GLY A 75 24.17 -6.98 2.02
C GLY A 75 23.52 -5.68 1.53
N ARG A 76 23.02 -5.66 0.27
CA ARG A 76 22.42 -4.48 -0.35
C ARG A 76 20.90 -4.52 -0.40
N PHE A 77 20.30 -5.70 -0.55
CA PHE A 77 18.89 -5.87 -0.89
C PHE A 77 18.16 -6.89 -0.01
N GLY A 78 18.85 -7.54 0.92
CA GLY A 78 18.34 -8.64 1.73
C GLY A 78 17.46 -8.24 2.92
N ALA A 79 17.22 -6.95 3.16
CA ALA A 79 16.40 -6.52 4.31
C ALA A 79 14.91 -6.30 3.97
N THR A 80 14.46 -6.70 2.77
CA THR A 80 13.07 -6.61 2.31
C THR A 80 12.37 -7.96 2.44
N GLY A 81 11.13 -7.97 2.92
CA GLY A 81 10.31 -9.16 3.10
C GLY A 81 8.83 -8.89 2.96
N VAL A 82 8.02 -9.94 3.11
CA VAL A 82 6.57 -9.89 2.98
C VAL A 82 5.94 -9.43 4.29
N VAL A 83 4.99 -8.51 4.20
CA VAL A 83 4.09 -8.13 5.29
C VAL A 83 2.72 -8.75 5.04
N ARG A 84 2.23 -9.52 6.01
CA ARG A 84 0.86 -10.06 6.01
C ARG A 84 0.13 -9.52 7.23
N CYS A 85 -1.04 -8.91 7.03
CA CYS A 85 -1.80 -8.34 8.15
C CYS A 85 -3.30 -8.34 7.84
N GLY A 86 -4.08 -9.13 8.57
CA GLY A 86 -5.54 -9.18 8.45
C GLY A 86 -6.04 -9.39 7.02
N GLY A 87 -5.43 -10.31 6.27
CA GLY A 87 -5.76 -10.61 4.88
C GLY A 87 -5.11 -9.66 3.84
N ALA A 88 -4.53 -8.54 4.24
CA ALA A 88 -3.70 -7.73 3.35
C ALA A 88 -2.30 -8.33 3.21
N VAL A 89 -1.72 -8.17 2.01
CA VAL A 89 -0.33 -8.55 1.73
C VAL A 89 0.36 -7.37 1.08
N GLY A 90 1.54 -7.06 1.58
CA GLY A 90 2.42 -6.03 1.06
C GLY A 90 3.87 -6.39 1.28
N THR A 91 4.72 -5.42 1.04
CA THR A 91 6.16 -5.50 1.26
C THR A 91 6.55 -4.60 2.45
N GLY A 92 7.60 -4.96 3.14
CA GLY A 92 8.22 -4.12 4.16
C GLY A 92 9.70 -4.36 4.23
N GLN A 93 10.41 -3.48 4.92
CA GLN A 93 11.85 -3.57 5.07
C GLN A 93 12.31 -3.25 6.48
N LEU A 94 13.40 -3.89 6.87
CA LEU A 94 14.11 -3.54 8.10
C LEU A 94 15.03 -2.34 7.85
N VAL A 95 14.92 -1.34 8.72
CA VAL A 95 15.64 -0.06 8.55
C VAL A 95 16.31 0.32 9.87
N GLU A 96 17.61 0.63 9.83
CA GLU A 96 18.46 1.05 10.97
C GLU A 96 18.56 0.01 12.10
N ALA A 97 17.51 -0.78 12.37
CA ALA A 97 17.51 -1.83 13.40
C ALA A 97 16.79 -3.09 12.90
N SER A 98 17.24 -4.28 13.34
CA SER A 98 16.70 -5.57 12.90
C SER A 98 15.33 -5.93 13.49
N ASN A 99 14.79 -5.11 14.37
CA ASN A 99 13.44 -5.22 14.92
C ASN A 99 12.56 -4.01 14.56
N MET A 100 12.94 -3.23 13.55
CA MET A 100 12.16 -2.09 13.11
C MET A 100 11.78 -2.22 11.65
N LEU A 101 10.47 -2.32 11.42
CA LEU A 101 9.85 -2.45 10.12
C LEU A 101 9.38 -1.08 9.61
N VAL A 102 9.60 -0.81 8.31
CA VAL A 102 9.00 0.30 7.57
C VAL A 102 8.16 -0.29 6.44
N THR A 103 6.93 0.18 6.29
CA THR A 103 5.99 -0.24 5.23
C THR A 103 4.97 0.86 4.93
N ALA A 104 4.12 0.71 3.93
CA ALA A 104 2.99 1.61 3.70
C ALA A 104 1.92 1.42 4.79
N ALA A 105 1.33 2.50 5.28
CA ALA A 105 0.38 2.43 6.39
C ALA A 105 -0.86 1.62 6.02
N HIS A 106 -1.36 1.71 4.78
CA HIS A 106 -2.52 0.96 4.32
C HIS A 106 -2.32 -0.57 4.34
N VAL A 107 -1.08 -1.06 4.45
CA VAL A 107 -0.81 -2.51 4.62
C VAL A 107 -1.17 -2.97 6.04
N LEU A 108 -1.03 -2.10 7.04
CA LEU A 108 -1.31 -2.38 8.46
C LEU A 108 -2.68 -1.88 8.92
N VAL A 109 -3.24 -0.89 8.23
CA VAL A 109 -4.46 -0.18 8.60
C VAL A 109 -5.53 -0.36 7.53
N ALA A 110 -6.73 -0.74 7.93
CA ALA A 110 -7.88 -0.89 7.04
C ALA A 110 -8.55 0.47 6.74
N PRO A 111 -9.41 0.57 5.71
CA PRO A 111 -10.31 1.70 5.56
C PRO A 111 -11.10 1.94 6.84
N GLY A 112 -11.20 3.20 7.27
CA GLY A 112 -11.79 3.56 8.56
C GLY A 112 -10.78 3.69 9.71
N GLY A 113 -9.49 3.46 9.44
CA GLY A 113 -8.41 3.73 10.39
C GLY A 113 -8.20 2.67 11.48
N ALA A 114 -8.90 1.53 11.39
CA ALA A 114 -8.69 0.41 12.31
C ALA A 114 -7.46 -0.41 11.90
N PRO A 115 -6.67 -0.93 12.87
CA PRO A 115 -5.68 -1.95 12.56
C PRO A 115 -6.30 -3.12 11.81
N ARG A 116 -5.61 -3.66 10.81
CA ARG A 116 -6.09 -4.84 10.05
C ARG A 116 -6.07 -6.12 10.88
N GLY A 117 -5.22 -6.17 11.90
CA GLY A 117 -5.07 -7.29 12.81
C GLY A 117 -4.11 -6.93 13.95
N THR A 118 -3.95 -7.85 14.88
CA THR A 118 -3.07 -7.73 16.04
C THR A 118 -2.27 -9.01 16.25
N GLY A 119 -1.13 -8.93 16.93
CA GLY A 119 -0.30 -10.09 17.26
C GLY A 119 0.05 -10.94 16.03
N GLU A 120 -0.28 -12.24 16.08
CA GLU A 120 0.04 -13.22 15.03
C GLU A 120 -0.69 -12.99 13.69
N GLU A 121 -1.74 -12.16 13.66
CA GLU A 121 -2.45 -11.82 12.43
C GLU A 121 -1.66 -10.86 11.53
N CYS A 122 -0.67 -10.16 12.12
CA CYS A 122 0.21 -9.25 11.42
C CYS A 122 1.65 -9.68 11.57
N THR A 123 2.26 -10.17 10.49
CA THR A 123 3.61 -10.72 10.51
C THR A 123 4.48 -10.14 9.40
N PHE A 124 5.76 -10.04 9.70
CA PHE A 124 6.82 -9.81 8.73
C PHE A 124 7.55 -11.12 8.47
N GLU A 125 7.66 -11.51 7.22
CA GLU A 125 8.28 -12.75 6.77
C GLU A 125 9.45 -12.44 5.85
N ILE A 126 10.62 -13.03 6.16
CA ILE A 126 11.86 -12.77 5.44
C ILE A 126 12.76 -14.01 5.45
N ASP A 127 13.46 -14.25 4.35
CA ASP A 127 14.51 -15.25 4.26
C ASP A 127 15.85 -14.59 4.56
N ALA A 128 16.48 -14.97 5.65
CA ALA A 128 17.75 -14.42 6.07
C ALA A 128 18.64 -15.49 6.73
N GLY A 129 19.91 -15.53 6.34
CA GLY A 129 20.85 -16.53 6.84
C GLY A 129 20.48 -17.97 6.46
N GLY A 130 19.74 -18.18 5.37
CA GLY A 130 19.28 -19.49 4.92
C GLY A 130 18.04 -20.02 5.66
N GLU A 131 17.43 -19.21 6.52
CA GLU A 131 16.22 -19.56 7.28
C GLU A 131 15.07 -18.60 6.98
N ARG A 132 13.87 -19.14 6.88
CA ARG A 132 12.62 -18.37 6.89
C ARG A 132 12.31 -17.92 8.29
N GLN A 133 12.24 -16.61 8.48
CA GLN A 133 11.85 -16.02 9.76
C GLN A 133 10.49 -15.33 9.60
N ARG A 134 9.58 -15.61 10.53
CA ARG A 134 8.26 -14.98 10.63
C ARG A 134 8.15 -14.31 11.99
N VAL A 135 8.01 -13.00 11.99
CA VAL A 135 8.04 -12.19 13.20
C VAL A 135 6.75 -11.37 13.32
N PRO A 136 6.02 -11.45 14.45
CA PRO A 136 4.85 -10.62 14.69
C PRO A 136 5.20 -9.13 14.67
N ILE A 137 4.30 -8.34 14.08
CA ILE A 137 4.39 -6.88 14.02
C ILE A 137 3.56 -6.31 15.18
N LEU A 138 4.12 -5.45 15.99
CA LEU A 138 3.42 -4.75 17.08
C LEU A 138 2.67 -3.54 16.49
N VAL A 139 1.56 -3.81 15.79
CA VAL A 139 0.79 -2.80 15.04
C VAL A 139 0.29 -1.69 15.95
N GLU A 140 -0.11 -2.02 17.17
CA GLU A 140 -0.58 -1.08 18.19
C GLU A 140 0.51 -0.09 18.66
N ARG A 141 1.78 -0.39 18.35
CA ARG A 141 2.94 0.46 18.64
C ARG A 141 3.50 1.16 17.40
N ALA A 142 2.85 0.96 16.26
CA ALA A 142 3.27 1.60 15.02
C ALA A 142 3.04 3.11 15.06
N VAL A 143 3.96 3.84 14.46
CA VAL A 143 3.81 5.26 14.15
C VAL A 143 3.54 5.38 12.67
N SER A 144 2.48 6.09 12.29
CA SER A 144 2.11 6.30 10.90
C SER A 144 1.91 7.77 10.57
N GLY A 145 1.98 8.10 9.29
CA GLY A 145 1.80 9.47 8.79
C GLY A 145 0.35 9.97 8.90
N ALA A 146 -0.62 9.05 8.92
CA ALA A 146 -2.02 9.34 9.13
C ALA A 146 -2.70 8.19 9.90
N ARG A 147 -3.74 8.54 10.65
CA ARG A 147 -4.58 7.55 11.33
C ARG A 147 -5.44 6.75 10.36
N GLU A 148 -5.87 7.40 9.29
CA GLU A 148 -6.68 6.84 8.21
C GLU A 148 -5.96 7.11 6.87
N PRO A 149 -5.09 6.19 6.40
CA PRO A 149 -4.28 6.43 5.22
C PRO A 149 -5.10 6.57 3.93
N TYR A 150 -6.32 6.02 3.90
CA TYR A 150 -7.21 6.11 2.74
C TYR A 150 -7.96 7.44 2.64
N ALA A 151 -8.17 8.13 3.76
CA ALA A 151 -8.87 9.41 3.81
C ALA A 151 -7.94 10.62 3.66
N MET A 152 -6.63 10.40 3.75
CA MET A 152 -5.60 11.45 3.70
C MET A 152 -4.87 11.43 2.37
N PRO A 153 -4.19 12.54 1.99
CA PRO A 153 -3.28 12.50 0.86
C PRO A 153 -2.26 11.38 0.99
N ALA A 154 -1.89 10.74 -0.12
CA ALA A 154 -0.97 9.59 -0.14
C ALA A 154 0.39 9.87 0.53
N ILE A 155 0.78 11.12 0.63
CA ILE A 155 2.00 11.57 1.31
C ILE A 155 2.06 11.20 2.81
N HIS A 156 0.95 10.79 3.40
CA HIS A 156 0.85 10.33 4.78
C HIS A 156 0.77 8.80 4.91
N ASP A 157 0.81 8.07 3.81
CA ASP A 157 0.65 6.61 3.78
C ASP A 157 1.96 5.88 4.03
N TRP A 158 2.49 6.02 5.24
CA TRP A 158 3.68 5.35 5.72
C TRP A 158 3.52 4.91 7.18
N ALA A 159 4.18 3.81 7.54
CA ALA A 159 4.23 3.31 8.91
C ALA A 159 5.62 2.81 9.29
N VAL A 160 5.99 3.06 10.55
CA VAL A 160 7.17 2.50 11.22
C VAL A 160 6.67 1.70 12.41
N ALA A 161 6.88 0.38 12.39
CA ALA A 161 6.36 -0.53 13.40
C ALA A 161 7.49 -1.36 14.04
N PRO A 162 7.52 -1.53 15.37
CA PRO A 162 8.44 -2.48 15.97
C PRO A 162 7.98 -3.92 15.70
N LEU A 163 8.94 -4.81 15.52
CA LEU A 163 8.73 -6.26 15.56
C LEU A 163 8.84 -6.77 16.99
N LEU A 164 8.17 -7.89 17.28
CA LEU A 164 8.16 -8.51 18.60
C LEU A 164 9.58 -8.91 19.05
N TYR A 165 10.40 -9.38 18.09
CA TYR A 165 11.82 -9.70 18.30
C TYR A 165 12.64 -9.38 17.05
N PRO A 166 13.97 -9.20 17.20
CA PRO A 166 14.81 -8.88 16.05
C PRO A 166 14.94 -10.05 15.07
N VAL A 167 14.95 -9.72 13.79
CA VAL A 167 15.32 -10.67 12.72
C VAL A 167 16.82 -10.95 12.78
N ARG A 168 17.19 -12.23 12.71
CA ARG A 168 18.58 -12.67 12.77
C ARG A 168 19.20 -12.76 11.37
N ALA A 169 20.52 -12.65 11.32
CA ALA A 169 21.31 -12.83 10.10
C ALA A 169 20.90 -11.91 8.93
N VAL A 170 20.37 -10.71 9.25
CA VAL A 170 20.04 -9.68 8.27
C VAL A 170 20.72 -8.37 8.64
N ARG A 171 21.14 -7.63 7.63
CA ARG A 171 21.61 -6.26 7.77
C ARG A 171 20.50 -5.29 7.39
N PRO A 172 19.90 -4.54 8.32
CA PRO A 172 18.92 -3.53 8.01
C PRO A 172 19.46 -2.49 7.02
N TYR A 173 18.58 -1.90 6.22
CA TYR A 173 18.97 -0.79 5.37
C TYR A 173 19.35 0.43 6.21
N ALA A 174 20.47 1.04 5.86
CA ALA A 174 20.83 2.34 6.40
C ALA A 174 20.10 3.44 5.61
N LEU A 175 19.77 4.53 6.30
CA LEU A 175 19.23 5.72 5.65
C LEU A 175 20.28 6.38 4.76
N ALA A 176 19.94 6.63 3.51
CA ALA A 176 20.76 7.45 2.62
C ALA A 176 20.47 8.95 2.81
N PRO A 177 21.28 9.85 2.23
CA PRO A 177 20.91 11.24 2.02
C PRO A 177 19.60 11.38 1.24
N ALA A 178 19.08 12.61 1.15
CA ALA A 178 17.86 12.92 0.43
C ALA A 178 17.85 12.33 -1.01
N MET A 179 16.68 11.84 -1.42
CA MET A 179 16.48 11.31 -2.77
C MET A 179 16.73 12.40 -3.81
N LYS A 180 17.57 12.11 -4.80
CA LYS A 180 17.73 12.96 -5.98
C LYS A 180 16.55 12.75 -6.92
N VAL A 181 15.94 13.84 -7.36
CA VAL A 181 14.84 13.85 -8.33
C VAL A 181 15.10 14.93 -9.38
N PRO A 182 15.24 14.57 -10.67
CA PRO A 182 15.27 13.19 -11.19
C PRO A 182 16.53 12.42 -10.80
N GLY A 183 16.41 11.07 -10.73
CA GLY A 183 17.57 10.24 -10.42
C GLY A 183 17.25 8.75 -10.34
N PRO A 184 18.28 7.88 -10.46
CA PRO A 184 18.11 6.45 -10.44
C PRO A 184 17.79 5.93 -9.03
N VAL A 185 16.91 4.93 -8.97
CA VAL A 185 16.56 4.19 -7.77
C VAL A 185 16.44 2.70 -8.09
N VAL A 186 16.54 1.85 -7.07
CA VAL A 186 16.21 0.43 -7.18
C VAL A 186 14.97 0.17 -6.35
N LEU A 187 13.90 -0.26 -6.99
CA LEU A 187 12.69 -0.74 -6.32
C LEU A 187 12.90 -2.21 -5.93
N VAL A 188 12.72 -2.52 -4.64
CA VAL A 188 12.87 -3.88 -4.10
C VAL A 188 11.55 -4.30 -3.48
N ALA A 189 10.87 -5.25 -4.11
CA ALA A 189 9.59 -5.80 -3.67
C ALA A 189 9.73 -7.26 -3.25
N ALA A 190 8.84 -7.72 -2.34
CA ALA A 190 8.82 -9.10 -1.85
C ALA A 190 7.51 -9.83 -2.12
N ALA A 191 6.46 -9.13 -2.54
CA ALA A 191 5.14 -9.72 -2.82
C ALA A 191 4.54 -9.21 -4.13
N ARG A 192 3.69 -10.06 -4.72
CA ARG A 192 2.93 -9.80 -5.96
C ARG A 192 1.43 -9.88 -5.74
N SER A 193 0.70 -9.53 -6.77
CA SER A 193 -0.75 -9.68 -6.87
C SER A 193 -1.23 -11.06 -6.43
N GLY A 194 -2.34 -11.09 -5.67
CA GLY A 194 -2.87 -12.33 -5.09
C GLY A 194 -2.14 -12.81 -3.83
N GLY A 195 -1.24 -12.00 -3.25
CA GLY A 195 -0.53 -12.34 -2.02
C GLY A 195 0.58 -13.38 -2.20
N VAL A 196 1.00 -13.58 -3.45
CA VAL A 196 2.11 -14.48 -3.78
C VAL A 196 3.42 -13.81 -3.39
N GLU A 197 4.26 -14.51 -2.67
CA GLU A 197 5.62 -14.08 -2.43
C GLU A 197 6.42 -14.16 -3.72
N SER A 198 7.04 -13.07 -4.10
CA SER A 198 7.87 -12.99 -5.29
C SER A 198 8.79 -11.79 -5.16
N HIS A 199 10.04 -12.07 -4.82
CA HIS A 199 11.04 -11.02 -4.74
C HIS A 199 11.39 -10.51 -6.15
N SER A 200 11.39 -9.21 -6.31
CA SER A 200 11.82 -8.55 -7.55
C SER A 200 12.63 -7.30 -7.27
N LEU A 201 13.55 -7.03 -8.18
CA LEU A 201 14.35 -5.81 -8.19
C LEU A 201 14.25 -5.15 -9.57
N GLU A 202 14.18 -3.83 -9.57
CA GLU A 202 14.16 -3.05 -10.80
C GLU A 202 14.98 -1.77 -10.62
N LEU A 203 15.92 -1.54 -11.53
CA LEU A 203 16.61 -0.27 -11.65
C LEU A 203 15.76 0.67 -12.52
N CYS A 204 15.19 1.68 -11.91
CA CYS A 204 14.26 2.62 -12.52
C CYS A 204 14.59 4.05 -12.08
N SER A 205 13.71 5.01 -12.31
CA SER A 205 13.97 6.42 -12.02
C SER A 205 12.86 7.07 -11.21
N ALA A 206 13.27 7.84 -10.22
CA ALA A 206 12.46 8.92 -9.66
C ALA A 206 12.42 10.05 -10.69
N ARG A 207 11.24 10.34 -11.26
CA ARG A 207 11.08 11.24 -12.40
C ARG A 207 10.85 12.69 -11.99
N GLN A 208 9.85 12.91 -11.13
CA GLN A 208 9.52 14.25 -10.65
C GLN A 208 8.78 14.22 -9.31
N VAL A 209 8.83 15.34 -8.60
CA VAL A 209 8.04 15.56 -7.38
C VAL A 209 6.60 15.89 -7.76
N THR A 210 5.64 15.18 -7.20
CA THR A 210 4.21 15.33 -7.46
C THR A 210 3.46 16.00 -6.33
N ALA A 211 3.97 15.90 -5.10
CA ALA A 211 3.47 16.62 -3.94
C ALA A 211 4.57 16.86 -2.91
N GLN A 212 4.39 17.89 -2.10
CA GLN A 212 5.27 18.21 -0.98
C GLN A 212 4.47 18.19 0.32
N GLY A 213 5.03 17.55 1.32
CA GLY A 213 4.54 17.49 2.67
C GLY A 213 5.38 18.29 3.65
N PRO A 214 5.13 18.16 4.94
CA PRO A 214 5.88 18.87 5.96
C PRO A 214 7.34 18.43 5.99
N GLU A 215 8.23 19.34 6.39
CA GLU A 215 9.64 19.09 6.68
C GLU A 215 10.41 18.39 5.54
N GLY A 216 10.05 18.68 4.29
CA GLY A 216 10.74 18.15 3.12
C GLY A 216 10.30 16.77 2.65
N LEU A 217 9.32 16.13 3.28
CA LEU A 217 8.69 14.90 2.78
C LEU A 217 8.08 15.16 1.40
N ARG A 218 8.36 14.31 0.42
CA ARG A 218 7.89 14.46 -0.96
C ARG A 218 7.22 13.19 -1.45
N GLU A 219 6.16 13.35 -2.25
CA GLU A 219 5.65 12.31 -3.14
C GLU A 219 6.37 12.45 -4.49
N VAL A 220 6.83 11.34 -5.05
CA VAL A 220 7.64 11.31 -6.26
C VAL A 220 7.07 10.31 -7.24
N ALA A 221 6.85 10.73 -8.50
CA ALA A 221 6.48 9.85 -9.60
C ALA A 221 7.69 9.01 -10.03
N LEU A 222 7.43 7.73 -10.29
CA LEU A 222 8.39 6.71 -10.67
C LEU A 222 8.01 6.12 -12.03
N ASP A 223 9.01 5.71 -12.80
CA ASP A 223 8.83 4.84 -13.96
C ASP A 223 9.08 3.36 -13.65
N CYS A 224 9.19 3.00 -12.39
CA CYS A 224 9.29 1.60 -11.96
C CYS A 224 7.98 0.84 -12.20
N ASP A 225 8.08 -0.47 -12.39
CA ASP A 225 6.94 -1.38 -12.51
C ASP A 225 6.43 -1.85 -11.16
N ALA A 226 5.12 -1.90 -11.00
CA ALA A 226 4.51 -2.34 -9.75
C ALA A 226 3.15 -3.01 -9.96
N GLU A 227 2.78 -3.84 -8.98
CA GLU A 227 1.49 -4.50 -8.91
C GLU A 227 1.04 -4.60 -7.44
N GLY A 228 -0.13 -5.20 -7.18
CA GLY A 228 -0.53 -5.47 -5.80
C GLY A 228 0.51 -6.29 -5.06
N GLY A 229 0.74 -5.95 -3.79
CA GLY A 229 1.83 -6.54 -3.00
C GLY A 229 3.11 -5.71 -3.00
N THR A 230 3.34 -4.84 -3.99
CA THR A 230 4.48 -3.91 -4.02
C THR A 230 4.36 -2.81 -2.96
N SER A 231 3.15 -2.51 -2.45
CA SER A 231 2.93 -1.50 -1.40
C SER A 231 3.86 -1.70 -0.21
N GLY A 232 4.58 -0.66 0.17
CA GLY A 232 5.57 -0.69 1.25
C GLY A 232 6.98 -1.12 0.82
N SER A 233 7.25 -1.32 -0.47
CA SER A 233 8.56 -1.69 -1.00
C SER A 233 9.61 -0.60 -0.78
N ALA A 234 10.86 -1.02 -0.63
CA ALA A 234 11.99 -0.12 -0.50
C ALA A 234 12.37 0.51 -1.85
N LEU A 235 12.57 1.83 -1.85
CA LEU A 235 13.38 2.47 -2.88
C LEU A 235 14.77 2.74 -2.33
N LEU A 236 15.75 2.14 -2.96
CA LEU A 236 17.16 2.23 -2.57
C LEU A 236 17.92 3.05 -3.61
N THR A 237 19.01 3.67 -3.16
CA THR A 237 20.03 4.11 -4.11
C THR A 237 20.65 2.87 -4.76
N PRO A 238 21.29 2.98 -5.94
CA PRO A 238 22.04 1.86 -6.52
C PRO A 238 23.13 1.25 -5.61
N LYS A 239 23.52 1.98 -4.54
CA LYS A 239 24.47 1.52 -3.51
C LYS A 239 23.81 0.82 -2.30
N GLY A 240 22.46 0.75 -2.25
CA GLY A 240 21.72 0.02 -1.22
C GLY A 240 21.24 0.87 -0.03
N GLY A 241 21.41 2.19 -0.05
CA GLY A 241 20.84 3.05 1.03
C GLY A 241 19.39 3.42 0.77
N LEU A 242 18.55 3.39 1.80
CA LEU A 242 17.12 3.68 1.70
C LEU A 242 16.87 5.17 1.47
N VAL A 243 16.12 5.48 0.42
CA VAL A 243 15.74 6.85 0.03
C VAL A 243 14.23 7.05 -0.09
N GLY A 244 13.44 5.99 -0.22
CA GLY A 244 11.99 6.09 -0.40
C GLY A 244 11.24 4.81 -0.06
N LEU A 245 9.92 4.96 -0.05
CA LEU A 245 8.92 3.95 0.25
C LEU A 245 7.86 3.96 -0.86
N TYR A 246 7.71 2.86 -1.59
CA TYR A 246 6.65 2.73 -2.59
C TYR A 246 5.27 2.67 -1.92
N VAL A 247 4.31 3.41 -2.46
CA VAL A 247 2.97 3.47 -1.90
C VAL A 247 1.90 2.97 -2.87
N GLY A 248 1.93 3.41 -4.13
CA GLY A 248 0.88 3.09 -5.05
C GLY A 248 1.09 3.69 -6.44
N PHE A 249 -0.01 3.88 -7.15
CA PHE A 249 0.02 4.33 -8.53
C PHE A 249 -1.07 5.36 -8.84
N ARG A 250 -0.90 6.05 -9.96
CA ARG A 250 -1.94 6.86 -10.62
C ARG A 250 -1.98 6.45 -12.09
N SER A 251 -3.11 5.90 -12.52
CA SER A 251 -3.31 5.48 -13.90
C SER A 251 -4.76 5.64 -14.31
N ALA A 252 -4.97 6.19 -15.50
CA ALA A 252 -6.28 6.20 -16.15
C ALA A 252 -6.67 4.81 -16.69
N HIS A 253 -5.68 3.95 -16.92
CA HIS A 253 -5.86 2.62 -17.50
C HIS A 253 -5.02 1.57 -16.74
N PRO A 254 -5.35 1.29 -15.46
CA PRO A 254 -4.61 0.29 -14.69
C PRO A 254 -4.74 -1.10 -15.32
N GLY A 255 -3.65 -1.86 -15.31
CA GLY A 255 -3.56 -3.17 -15.95
C GLY A 255 -3.17 -3.15 -17.42
N THR A 256 -3.00 -1.98 -18.03
CA THR A 256 -2.50 -1.82 -19.39
C THR A 256 -1.12 -1.22 -19.37
N PRO A 257 -0.07 -1.89 -19.88
CA PRO A 257 1.25 -1.31 -20.02
C PRO A 257 1.23 -0.05 -20.90
N GLY A 258 2.04 0.94 -20.54
CA GLY A 258 2.10 2.19 -21.30
C GLY A 258 3.29 3.06 -20.92
N PRO A 259 3.60 4.10 -21.69
CA PRO A 259 4.72 4.98 -21.40
C PRO A 259 4.48 5.79 -20.14
N PHE A 260 5.58 6.12 -19.46
CA PHE A 260 5.53 7.05 -18.33
C PHE A 260 4.86 8.37 -18.73
N SER A 261 3.86 8.75 -17.94
CA SER A 261 3.18 10.06 -18.07
C SER A 261 2.55 10.46 -16.74
N MET A 262 2.15 11.72 -16.59
CA MET A 262 1.45 12.19 -15.39
C MET A 262 0.02 11.63 -15.23
N SER A 263 -0.47 10.87 -16.19
CA SER A 263 -1.70 10.09 -16.11
C SER A 263 -1.45 8.57 -16.01
N HIS A 264 -0.17 8.14 -15.98
CA HIS A 264 0.22 6.73 -15.86
C HIS A 264 1.62 6.62 -15.23
N TYR A 265 1.67 6.45 -13.90
CA TYR A 265 2.91 6.34 -13.15
C TYR A 265 2.71 5.64 -11.81
N ASN A 266 3.78 5.08 -11.32
CA ASN A 266 3.91 4.60 -9.94
C ASN A 266 4.45 5.72 -9.06
N PHE A 267 4.19 5.71 -7.74
CA PHE A 267 4.69 6.75 -6.85
C PHE A 267 5.19 6.23 -5.52
N ALA A 268 6.11 6.98 -4.95
CA ALA A 268 6.71 6.73 -3.65
C ALA A 268 6.78 7.98 -2.80
N LEU A 269 6.98 7.78 -1.51
CA LEU A 269 7.34 8.82 -0.54
C LEU A 269 8.84 8.81 -0.32
N THR A 270 9.45 9.97 -0.24
CA THR A 270 10.86 10.08 0.15
C THR A 270 11.02 9.81 1.65
N VAL A 271 12.16 9.23 2.06
CA VAL A 271 12.50 9.06 3.48
C VAL A 271 13.09 10.37 4.01
N GLU A 272 12.23 11.36 4.13
CA GLU A 272 12.52 12.72 4.60
C GLU A 272 11.47 13.15 5.63
N GLY A 273 11.67 14.29 6.28
CA GLY A 273 10.71 14.89 7.22
C GLY A 273 10.17 13.92 8.28
N PRO A 274 8.84 13.88 8.49
CA PRO A 274 8.23 13.07 9.55
C PRO A 274 8.55 11.58 9.47
N LEU A 275 8.61 10.99 8.26
CA LEU A 275 8.97 9.59 8.08
C LEU A 275 10.41 9.33 8.57
N ARG A 276 11.37 10.16 8.16
CA ARG A 276 12.75 10.05 8.63
C ARG A 276 12.85 10.21 10.15
N HIS A 277 12.14 11.17 10.72
CA HIS A 277 12.12 11.40 12.17
C HIS A 277 11.52 10.19 12.92
N ALA A 278 10.45 9.59 12.41
CA ALA A 278 9.86 8.38 12.99
C ALA A 278 10.84 7.21 13.00
N ILE A 279 11.52 6.96 11.88
CA ILE A 279 12.55 5.93 11.75
C ILE A 279 13.68 6.16 12.76
N MET A 280 14.29 7.34 12.77
CA MET A 280 15.41 7.67 13.65
C MET A 280 15.01 7.61 15.14
N SER A 281 13.78 7.98 15.48
CA SER A 281 13.26 7.89 16.85
C SER A 281 13.02 6.44 17.26
N ALA A 282 12.53 5.60 16.38
CA ALA A 282 12.32 4.18 16.63
C ALA A 282 13.67 3.44 16.79
N ALA A 283 14.65 3.73 15.93
CA ALA A 283 15.98 3.15 15.98
C ALA A 283 16.66 3.41 17.35
N ARG A 284 16.63 4.64 17.83
CA ARG A 284 17.18 4.98 19.18
C ARG A 284 16.52 4.22 20.33
N ARG A 285 15.22 3.87 20.21
CA ARG A 285 14.53 3.07 21.24
C ARG A 285 14.83 1.57 21.13
N SER A 286 15.28 1.12 19.97
CA SER A 286 15.61 -0.28 19.68
C SER A 286 17.05 -0.65 20.08
N GLU A 287 17.91 0.35 20.29
CA GLU A 287 19.25 0.09 20.86
C GLU A 287 19.10 -0.43 22.28
N PRO A 288 19.76 -1.57 22.64
CA PRO A 288 19.81 -1.99 24.03
C PRO A 288 20.46 -0.85 24.84
N LEU A 289 19.84 -0.48 25.96
CA LEU A 289 20.47 0.38 26.97
C LEU A 289 21.75 -0.31 27.38
N THR A 290 22.86 -0.02 26.71
CA THR A 290 24.18 -0.39 27.19
C THR A 290 24.34 0.36 28.50
N ALA A 291 24.21 -0.39 29.62
CA ALA A 291 24.48 0.13 30.91
C ALA A 291 25.87 0.77 30.85
N SER A 292 25.93 2.09 30.97
CA SER A 292 27.16 2.81 31.23
C SER A 292 27.76 2.23 32.52
N ARG A 293 28.83 1.47 32.35
CA ARG A 293 29.69 1.06 33.46
C ARG A 293 30.58 2.22 33.87
#